data_d87bf28f2ef5461125f66a8b31a6a4b2
#
_entry.id   d87bf28f2ef5461125f66a8b31a6a4b2
#
_cell.length_a   1.000
_cell.length_b   1.000
_cell.length_c   1.000
_cell.angle_alpha   90.00
_cell.angle_beta   90.00
_cell.angle_gamma   90.00
#
_symmetry.space_group_name_H-M   'P 1'
#
loop_
_entity.id
_entity.type
_entity.pdbx_description
1 polymer ?
#
loop_
_entity_poly.entity_id
_entity_poly.type
_entity_poly.pdbx_seq_one_letter_code
_entity_poly.pdbx_strand_id
1 'polypeptide(L)'
;MQQQNLVLILARELADKLSTATFVVDAEGRLVYFNEGAGEILGLSFGEAGHMPLERWAGDFHPVDAQGDPIPRDQLPLIGALTKHEPSHRAMRITGADKEVRRIALTAIPLFTHPDEFVGAVAIFWEDSAAHPKEAP
;
A
#
# COMPACT_ATOMS: atom_id res chain seq x y z
N MET A 1 8.60 -19.95 -10.42
CA MET A 1 7.30 -19.58 -10.61
C MET A 1 6.42 -19.92 -9.49
N GLN A 2 6.35 -21.18 -9.10
CA GLN A 2 5.48 -21.56 -8.04
C GLN A 2 5.86 -20.97 -6.72
N GLN A 3 7.16 -20.79 -6.46
CA GLN A 3 7.60 -20.19 -5.20
C GLN A 3 7.17 -18.75 -5.11
N GLN A 4 7.19 -18.03 -6.23
CA GLN A 4 6.73 -16.66 -6.21
C GLN A 4 5.25 -16.60 -5.87
N ASN A 5 4.47 -17.49 -6.49
CA ASN A 5 3.05 -17.55 -6.20
C ASN A 5 2.81 -17.89 -4.74
N LEU A 6 3.63 -18.79 -4.18
CA LEU A 6 3.47 -19.19 -2.80
C LEU A 6 3.69 -18.01 -1.85
N VAL A 7 4.73 -17.21 -2.09
CA VAL A 7 4.99 -16.05 -1.23
C VAL A 7 3.83 -15.09 -1.28
N LEU A 8 3.30 -14.81 -2.47
CA LEU A 8 2.18 -13.89 -2.61
C LEU A 8 0.91 -14.47 -1.98
N ILE A 9 0.71 -15.76 -2.11
CA ILE A 9 -0.44 -16.42 -1.47
C ILE A 9 -0.34 -16.29 0.04
N LEU A 10 0.84 -16.52 0.60
CA LEU A 10 1.03 -16.42 2.04
C LEU A 10 0.86 -14.98 2.51
N ALA A 11 1.34 -14.01 1.73
CA ALA A 11 1.17 -12.61 2.07
C ALA A 11 -0.33 -12.26 2.09
N ARG A 12 -1.07 -12.75 1.11
CA ARG A 12 -2.51 -12.51 1.05
C ARG A 12 -3.22 -13.15 2.22
N GLU A 13 -2.85 -14.40 2.57
CA GLU A 13 -3.47 -15.06 3.71
C GLU A 13 -3.21 -14.33 5.00
N LEU A 14 -1.99 -13.83 5.17
CA LEU A 14 -1.67 -13.07 6.35
C LEU A 14 -2.46 -11.76 6.37
N ALA A 15 -2.51 -11.07 5.25
CA ALA A 15 -3.23 -9.81 5.15
C ALA A 15 -4.70 -9.99 5.51
N ASP A 16 -5.29 -11.10 5.07
CA ASP A 16 -6.69 -11.36 5.31
C ASP A 16 -7.00 -11.49 6.80
N LYS A 17 -6.01 -11.84 7.60
CA LYS A 17 -6.20 -12.03 9.03
C LYS A 17 -5.80 -10.83 9.86
N LEU A 18 -5.26 -9.80 9.23
CA LEU A 18 -4.86 -8.59 9.95
C LEU A 18 -5.98 -7.58 9.92
N SER A 19 -6.13 -6.84 11.00
CA SER A 19 -7.07 -5.71 11.01
C SER A 19 -6.40 -4.46 10.47
N THR A 20 -5.07 -4.40 10.49
CA THR A 20 -4.34 -3.25 9.96
C THR A 20 -4.40 -3.28 8.43
N ALA A 21 -4.63 -2.13 7.82
CA ALA A 21 -4.73 -2.02 6.36
C ALA A 21 -3.49 -2.57 5.70
N THR A 22 -3.66 -3.49 4.77
CA THR A 22 -2.56 -4.17 4.10
C THR A 22 -2.89 -4.32 2.61
N PHE A 23 -1.91 -4.02 1.76
CA PHE A 23 -2.08 -3.93 0.30
C PHE A 23 -0.90 -4.70 -0.31
N VAL A 24 -1.17 -5.69 -1.14
CA VAL A 24 -0.15 -6.59 -1.67
C VAL A 24 -0.07 -6.45 -3.18
N VAL A 25 1.14 -6.27 -3.70
CA VAL A 25 1.36 -6.15 -5.15
C VAL A 25 2.40 -7.18 -5.59
N ASP A 26 2.34 -7.57 -6.85
CA ASP A 26 3.32 -8.50 -7.41
C ASP A 26 4.54 -7.72 -7.91
N ALA A 27 5.48 -8.43 -8.54
CA ALA A 27 6.74 -7.83 -8.95
C ALA A 27 6.56 -6.76 -10.03
N GLU A 28 5.48 -6.83 -10.79
CA GLU A 28 5.19 -5.80 -11.78
C GLU A 28 4.38 -4.65 -11.21
N GLY A 29 4.07 -4.70 -9.93
CA GLY A 29 3.31 -3.64 -9.29
C GLY A 29 1.81 -3.79 -9.42
N ARG A 30 1.32 -4.93 -9.94
CA ARG A 30 -0.11 -5.14 -10.05
C ARG A 30 -0.66 -5.50 -8.68
N LEU A 31 -1.77 -4.88 -8.31
CA LEU A 31 -2.42 -5.17 -7.04
C LEU A 31 -2.94 -6.61 -7.06
N VAL A 32 -2.55 -7.39 -6.06
CA VAL A 32 -2.97 -8.77 -5.92
C VAL A 32 -4.11 -8.87 -4.92
N TYR A 33 -4.06 -8.07 -3.86
CA TYR A 33 -5.06 -8.15 -2.81
C TYR A 33 -4.89 -6.98 -1.84
N PHE A 34 -6.01 -6.51 -1.28
CA PHE A 34 -5.93 -5.71 -0.06
C PHE A 34 -7.05 -6.16 0.87
N ASN A 35 -6.81 -6.02 2.16
CA ASN A 35 -7.76 -6.53 3.16
C ASN A 35 -8.85 -5.52 3.46
N GLU A 36 -9.76 -5.90 4.35
CA GLU A 36 -10.89 -5.06 4.68
C GLU A 36 -10.45 -3.73 5.28
N GLY A 37 -9.41 -3.76 6.13
CA GLY A 37 -8.89 -2.53 6.71
C GLY A 37 -8.41 -1.55 5.65
N ALA A 38 -7.74 -2.06 4.61
CA ALA A 38 -7.31 -1.22 3.51
C ALA A 38 -8.53 -0.67 2.76
N GLY A 39 -9.53 -1.51 2.56
CA GLY A 39 -10.74 -1.07 1.86
C GLY A 39 -11.42 0.08 2.56
N GLU A 40 -11.43 0.07 3.90
CA GLU A 40 -12.04 1.16 4.64
C GLU A 40 -11.32 2.49 4.41
N ILE A 41 -10.01 2.44 4.33
CA ILE A 41 -9.22 3.64 4.10
C ILE A 41 -9.28 4.08 2.65
N LEU A 42 -9.25 3.12 1.73
CA LEU A 42 -9.28 3.43 0.30
C LEU A 42 -10.66 3.76 -0.22
N GLY A 43 -11.69 3.45 0.54
CA GLY A 43 -13.05 3.79 0.17
C GLY A 43 -13.69 2.85 -0.83
N LEU A 44 -13.15 1.63 -0.96
CA LEU A 44 -13.76 0.61 -1.81
C LEU A 44 -13.23 -0.74 -1.38
N SER A 45 -13.99 -1.80 -1.67
CA SER A 45 -13.57 -3.15 -1.32
C SER A 45 -12.69 -3.72 -2.41
N PHE A 46 -11.94 -4.77 -2.09
CA PHE A 46 -11.12 -5.44 -3.10
C PHE A 46 -12.02 -6.06 -4.17
N GLY A 47 -13.20 -6.53 -3.77
CA GLY A 47 -14.14 -7.05 -4.75
C GLY A 47 -14.53 -6.02 -5.79
N GLU A 48 -14.63 -4.76 -5.38
CA GLU A 48 -14.92 -3.68 -6.31
C GLU A 48 -13.71 -3.27 -7.13
N ALA A 49 -12.53 -3.24 -6.48
CA ALA A 49 -11.32 -2.77 -7.14
C ALA A 49 -10.77 -3.78 -8.12
N GLY A 50 -10.79 -5.05 -7.73
CA GLY A 50 -10.15 -6.08 -8.53
C GLY A 50 -8.66 -5.88 -8.62
N HIS A 51 -8.04 -6.56 -9.55
CA HIS A 51 -6.60 -6.44 -9.76
C HIS A 51 -6.33 -5.15 -10.52
N MET A 52 -5.65 -4.22 -9.88
CA MET A 52 -5.33 -2.93 -10.48
C MET A 52 -3.90 -2.88 -10.95
N PRO A 53 -3.66 -2.38 -12.17
CA PRO A 53 -2.27 -2.15 -12.58
C PRO A 53 -1.68 -1.01 -11.78
N LEU A 54 -0.36 -0.96 -11.78
CA LEU A 54 0.38 0.03 -11.01
C LEU A 54 -0.08 1.44 -11.30
N GLU A 55 -0.31 1.76 -12.56
CA GLU A 55 -0.70 3.12 -12.95
C GLU A 55 -1.98 3.55 -12.28
N ARG A 56 -2.89 2.61 -12.03
CA ARG A 56 -4.14 2.97 -11.41
C ARG A 56 -3.99 3.28 -9.94
N TRP A 57 -3.43 2.36 -9.15
CA TRP A 57 -3.37 2.63 -7.72
C TRP A 57 -2.35 3.73 -7.40
N ALA A 58 -1.34 3.92 -8.23
CA ALA A 58 -0.37 4.99 -7.99
C ALA A 58 -0.98 6.36 -8.24
N GLY A 59 -2.01 6.44 -9.06
CA GLY A 59 -2.62 7.72 -9.40
C GLY A 59 -4.01 7.95 -8.86
N ASP A 60 -4.83 6.91 -8.80
CA ASP A 60 -6.26 7.06 -8.49
C ASP A 60 -6.52 7.62 -7.09
N PHE A 61 -5.61 7.43 -6.16
CA PHE A 61 -5.82 7.90 -4.80
C PHE A 61 -5.16 9.25 -4.52
N HIS A 62 -4.60 9.87 -5.55
CA HIS A 62 -4.09 11.26 -5.49
C HIS A 62 -3.21 11.52 -4.27
N PRO A 63 -2.11 10.78 -4.11
CA PRO A 63 -1.27 10.99 -2.93
C PRO A 63 -0.60 12.36 -2.97
N VAL A 64 -0.71 13.09 -1.86
CA VAL A 64 -0.11 14.41 -1.73
C VAL A 64 0.70 14.49 -0.44
N ASP A 65 1.68 15.38 -0.42
CA ASP A 65 2.52 15.56 0.75
C ASP A 65 1.85 16.53 1.75
N ALA A 66 2.57 16.87 2.80
CA ALA A 66 2.01 17.71 3.86
C ALA A 66 1.63 19.10 3.37
N GLN A 67 2.27 19.56 2.29
CA GLN A 67 1.97 20.87 1.74
C GLN A 67 0.84 20.80 0.70
N GLY A 68 0.32 19.62 0.44
CA GLY A 68 -0.75 19.44 -0.54
C GLY A 68 -0.26 19.27 -1.96
N ASP A 69 1.05 19.13 -2.15
CA ASP A 69 1.60 18.94 -3.48
C ASP A 69 1.60 17.47 -3.86
N PRO A 70 1.32 17.14 -5.11
CA PRO A 70 1.35 15.74 -5.52
C PRO A 70 2.72 15.12 -5.26
N ILE A 71 2.72 13.90 -4.75
CA ILE A 71 3.98 13.19 -4.51
C ILE A 71 4.40 12.56 -5.83
N PRO A 72 5.63 12.83 -6.31
CA PRO A 72 6.09 12.18 -7.54
C PRO A 72 6.03 10.67 -7.40
N ARG A 73 5.70 10.00 -8.49
CA ARG A 73 5.49 8.55 -8.46
C ARG A 73 6.70 7.83 -7.88
N ASP A 74 7.91 8.22 -8.26
CA ASP A 74 9.10 7.52 -7.80
C ASP A 74 9.41 7.75 -6.33
N GLN A 75 8.64 8.61 -5.65
CA GLN A 75 8.80 8.83 -4.22
C GLN A 75 7.73 8.13 -3.40
N LEU A 76 6.82 7.41 -4.03
CA LEU A 76 5.83 6.63 -3.30
C LEU A 76 6.52 5.40 -2.69
N PRO A 77 6.24 5.07 -1.42
CA PRO A 77 6.94 3.95 -0.77
C PRO A 77 6.83 2.62 -1.51
N LEU A 78 5.65 2.29 -2.05
CA LEU A 78 5.52 1.02 -2.77
C LEU A 78 6.37 1.02 -4.04
N ILE A 79 6.46 2.15 -4.72
CA ILE A 79 7.31 2.23 -5.92
C ILE A 79 8.77 2.06 -5.51
N GLY A 80 9.18 2.64 -4.38
CA GLY A 80 10.53 2.45 -3.90
C GLY A 80 10.82 0.99 -3.58
N ALA A 81 9.87 0.30 -2.94
CA ALA A 81 10.06 -1.11 -2.65
C ALA A 81 10.16 -1.93 -3.94
N LEU A 82 9.36 -1.56 -4.96
CA LEU A 82 9.37 -2.27 -6.23
C LEU A 82 10.64 -2.03 -7.04
N THR A 83 11.21 -0.84 -6.98
CA THR A 83 12.34 -0.49 -7.83
C THR A 83 13.67 -0.63 -7.12
N LYS A 84 13.73 -0.32 -5.82
CA LYS A 84 14.98 -0.37 -5.07
C LYS A 84 15.09 -1.59 -4.19
N HIS A 85 13.98 -2.31 -4.02
CA HIS A 85 13.92 -3.54 -3.23
C HIS A 85 14.33 -3.28 -1.78
N GLU A 86 13.93 -2.12 -1.25
CA GLU A 86 14.23 -1.73 0.12
C GLU A 86 12.95 -1.25 0.79
N PRO A 87 12.83 -1.41 2.11
CA PRO A 87 11.68 -0.87 2.80
C PRO A 87 11.64 0.65 2.69
N SER A 88 10.46 1.21 2.71
CA SER A 88 10.29 2.65 2.63
C SER A 88 9.08 3.05 3.46
N HIS A 89 9.12 4.24 4.03
CA HIS A 89 8.05 4.71 4.91
C HIS A 89 7.77 6.17 4.61
N ARG A 90 6.48 6.53 4.65
CA ARG A 90 6.13 7.92 4.41
C ARG A 90 4.72 8.21 4.93
N ALA A 91 4.52 9.42 5.43
CA ALA A 91 3.19 9.92 5.73
C ALA A 91 2.70 10.69 4.50
N MET A 92 1.40 10.63 4.23
CA MET A 92 0.84 11.29 3.07
C MET A 92 -0.68 11.44 3.26
N ARG A 93 -1.30 12.24 2.41
CA ARG A 93 -2.75 12.29 2.34
C ARG A 93 -3.19 11.65 1.04
N ILE A 94 -4.26 10.89 1.10
CA ILE A 94 -4.84 10.29 -0.10
C ILE A 94 -6.32 10.65 -0.15
N THR A 95 -6.88 10.55 -1.34
CA THR A 95 -8.32 10.71 -1.54
C THR A 95 -8.85 9.34 -1.94
N GLY A 96 -9.72 8.78 -1.12
CA GLY A 96 -10.29 7.47 -1.39
C GLY A 96 -11.29 7.51 -2.54
N ALA A 97 -11.71 6.33 -2.96
CA ALA A 97 -12.73 6.23 -3.99
C ALA A 97 -14.05 6.82 -3.51
N ASP A 98 -14.23 6.90 -2.19
CA ASP A 98 -15.42 7.52 -1.59
C ASP A 98 -15.30 9.04 -1.50
N LYS A 99 -14.25 9.62 -2.06
CA LYS A 99 -13.99 11.06 -2.09
C LYS A 99 -13.55 11.62 -0.73
N GLU A 100 -13.31 10.77 0.25
CA GLU A 100 -12.83 11.21 1.55
C GLU A 100 -11.33 11.35 1.53
N VAL A 101 -10.84 12.47 2.09
CA VAL A 101 -9.40 12.69 2.20
C VAL A 101 -8.94 12.15 3.54
N ARG A 102 -7.91 11.32 3.53
CA ARG A 102 -7.39 10.72 4.76
C ARG A 102 -5.88 10.88 4.81
N ARG A 103 -5.42 11.12 6.01
CA ARG A 103 -4.00 11.21 6.28
C ARG A 103 -3.54 9.84 6.75
N ILE A 104 -2.52 9.30 6.11
CA ILE A 104 -2.06 7.94 6.44
C ILE A 104 -0.56 7.93 6.62
N ALA A 105 -0.09 6.96 7.40
CA ALA A 105 1.31 6.60 7.47
C ALA A 105 1.42 5.22 6.84
N LEU A 106 2.39 5.04 5.95
CA LEU A 106 2.49 3.84 5.15
C LEU A 106 3.92 3.34 5.13
N THR A 107 4.09 2.04 5.34
CA THR A 107 5.39 1.37 5.22
C THR A 107 5.25 0.31 4.13
N ALA A 108 6.15 0.34 3.16
CA ALA A 108 6.19 -0.65 2.11
C ALA A 108 7.41 -1.53 2.30
N ILE A 109 7.22 -2.83 2.14
CA ILE A 109 8.26 -3.83 2.40
C ILE A 109 8.36 -4.74 1.18
N PRO A 110 9.56 -4.92 0.62
CA PRO A 110 9.72 -5.83 -0.51
C PRO A 110 9.65 -7.28 -0.06
N LEU A 111 9.16 -8.15 -0.91
CA LEU A 111 9.02 -9.57 -0.63
C LEU A 111 9.95 -10.38 -1.53
N PHE A 112 10.58 -11.38 -0.96
CA PHE A 112 11.53 -12.22 -1.68
C PHE A 112 11.25 -13.69 -1.40
N THR A 113 11.48 -14.56 -2.38
CA THR A 113 11.49 -16.01 -2.12
C THR A 113 12.88 -16.43 -1.68
N HIS A 114 13.91 -15.81 -2.27
CA HIS A 114 15.29 -16.01 -1.92
C HIS A 114 15.93 -14.65 -1.84
N PRO A 115 17.10 -14.50 -1.22
CA PRO A 115 17.68 -13.19 -1.03
C PRO A 115 17.77 -12.34 -2.29
N ASP A 116 17.90 -12.95 -3.45
CA ASP A 116 18.01 -12.22 -4.70
C ASP A 116 16.84 -12.44 -5.63
N GLU A 117 15.74 -12.99 -5.14
CA GLU A 117 14.58 -13.23 -6.01
C GLU A 117 13.38 -12.44 -5.49
N PHE A 118 13.22 -11.26 -6.03
CA PHE A 118 12.14 -10.35 -5.68
C PHE A 118 10.82 -10.80 -6.29
N VAL A 119 9.74 -10.82 -5.51
CA VAL A 119 8.46 -11.30 -6.01
C VAL A 119 7.32 -10.30 -5.84
N GLY A 120 7.53 -9.23 -5.13
CA GLY A 120 6.46 -8.25 -4.95
C GLY A 120 6.71 -7.41 -3.72
N ALA A 121 5.65 -6.75 -3.24
CA ALA A 121 5.78 -5.89 -2.06
C ALA A 121 4.47 -5.85 -1.31
N VAL A 122 4.55 -5.50 -0.04
CA VAL A 122 3.38 -5.32 0.79
C VAL A 122 3.46 -3.92 1.41
N ALA A 123 2.32 -3.22 1.43
CA ALA A 123 2.22 -1.94 2.12
C ALA A 123 1.31 -2.13 3.32
N ILE A 124 1.76 -1.66 4.46
CA ILE A 124 0.97 -1.66 5.68
C ILE A 124 0.75 -0.20 6.03
N PHE A 125 -0.49 0.19 6.27
CA PHE A 125 -0.76 1.60 6.52
C PHE A 125 -1.91 1.76 7.51
N TRP A 126 -1.99 2.94 8.09
CA TRP A 126 -3.04 3.26 9.05
C TRP A 126 -3.33 4.73 8.95
N GLU A 127 -4.52 5.11 9.38
CA GLU A 127 -4.85 6.51 9.42
C GLU A 127 -4.02 7.18 10.47
N ASP A 128 -3.39 8.28 10.08
CA ASP A 128 -2.53 9.02 10.98
C ASP A 128 -3.28 10.26 11.40
N SER A 129 -3.88 10.20 12.58
CA SER A 129 -4.61 11.35 13.05
C SER A 129 -3.67 12.27 13.77
N ALA A 130 -2.61 12.60 13.13
CA ALA A 130 -1.62 13.45 13.71
C ALA A 130 -2.19 14.81 14.04
N ALA A 131 -3.34 15.07 13.56
CA ALA A 131 -4.03 16.25 13.97
C ALA A 131 -4.28 16.25 15.44
N HIS A 132 -4.13 15.11 16.08
CA HIS A 132 -4.35 15.04 17.48
C HIS A 132 -3.13 14.75 18.18
N PRO A 133 -2.13 15.36 17.85
CA PRO A 133 -0.93 15.01 18.49
C PRO A 133 -1.01 15.21 19.92
N LYS A 134 -1.76 15.86 20.15
CA LYS A 134 -1.78 16.09 21.31
C LYS A 134 -2.44 15.38 22.06
N GLU A 135 -3.01 14.93 21.54
CA GLU A 135 -3.58 14.27 22.19
C GLU A 135 -2.94 13.66 22.94
N ALA A 136 -2.45 13.79 22.83
CA ALA A 136 -1.80 13.18 23.50
C ALA A 136 -1.59 13.62 24.59
N PRO A 137 -1.70 13.61 25.13
CA PRO A 137 -1.51 13.87 26.22
C PRO A 137 -1.54 14.02 26.74
#